data_c51ebcacfd94c9f6a537bbc9dfb6c1ef
#
_entry.id   c51ebcacfd94c9f6a537bbc9dfb6c1ef
#
_cell.length_a   1.000
_cell.length_b   1.000
_cell.length_c   1.000
_cell.angle_alpha   90.00
_cell.angle_beta   90.00
_cell.angle_gamma   90.00
#
_symmetry.space_group_name_H-M   'P 1'
#
loop_
_entity.id
_entity.type
_entity.pdbx_description
1 polymer ?
#
loop_
_entity_poly.entity_id
_entity_poly.type
_entity_poly.pdbx_seq_one_letter_code
_entity_poly.pdbx_strand_id
1 'polypeptide(L)'
;MSIYSLAVSQIIKQQQAIIGPLAIDQAHKVPGLKFSNSDTVEILGDAKGILENLVKQYEQLFGQASIEVCKDAIKEVKPPIPQSELPAILQ
;
A
#
# COMPACT_ATOMS: atom_id res chain seq x y z
N MET A 1 14.23 6.64 -3.11
CA MET A 1 12.95 6.02 -2.75
C MET A 1 12.77 4.74 -3.54
N SER A 2 12.43 3.65 -2.87
CA SER A 2 12.26 2.37 -3.56
C SER A 2 10.92 2.31 -4.29
N ILE A 3 10.81 1.39 -5.25
CA ILE A 3 9.55 1.20 -5.97
C ILE A 3 8.43 0.74 -5.02
N TYR A 4 8.78 -0.01 -3.97
CA TYR A 4 7.81 -0.43 -2.97
C TYR A 4 7.30 0.75 -2.13
N SER A 5 8.17 1.72 -1.82
CA SER A 5 7.74 2.95 -1.13
C SER A 5 6.75 3.73 -1.98
N LEU A 6 7.00 3.81 -3.28
CA LEU A 6 6.07 4.47 -4.20
C LEU A 6 4.74 3.74 -4.24
N ALA A 7 4.77 2.41 -4.27
CA ALA A 7 3.56 1.59 -4.28
C ALA A 7 2.74 1.81 -3.02
N VAL A 8 3.39 1.77 -1.85
CA VAL A 8 2.73 1.97 -0.56
C VAL A 8 2.10 3.37 -0.51
N SER A 9 2.85 4.38 -0.92
CA SER A 9 2.35 5.77 -0.93
C SER A 9 1.12 5.91 -1.82
N GLN A 10 1.15 5.30 -2.99
CA GLN A 10 0.06 5.39 -3.95
C GLN A 10 -1.19 4.67 -3.42
N ILE A 11 -1.01 3.50 -2.80
CA ILE A 11 -2.12 2.75 -2.20
C ILE A 11 -2.79 3.59 -1.11
N ILE A 12 -1.99 4.17 -0.22
CA ILE A 12 -2.52 4.99 0.87
C ILE A 12 -3.28 6.20 0.31
N LYS A 13 -2.74 6.84 -0.71
CA LYS A 13 -3.39 7.98 -1.35
C LYS A 13 -4.76 7.61 -1.93
N GLN A 14 -4.83 6.50 -2.66
CA GLN A 14 -6.07 6.05 -3.27
C GLN A 14 -7.10 5.69 -2.20
N GLN A 15 -6.70 4.98 -1.16
CA GLN A 15 -7.60 4.64 -0.07
C GLN A 15 -8.06 5.89 0.66
N GLN A 16 -7.15 6.85 0.89
CA GLN A 16 -7.49 8.10 1.57
C GLN A 16 -8.55 8.90 0.79
N ALA A 17 -8.51 8.85 -0.52
CA ALA A 17 -9.50 9.52 -1.35
C ALA A 17 -10.89 8.91 -1.19
N ILE A 18 -10.97 7.65 -0.78
CA ILE A 18 -12.23 6.93 -0.64
C ILE A 18 -12.72 6.91 0.79
N ILE A 19 -11.83 6.63 1.75
CA ILE A 19 -12.20 6.41 3.16
C ILE A 19 -11.67 7.49 4.10
N GLY A 20 -10.99 8.50 3.57
CA GLY A 20 -10.50 9.61 4.36
C GLY A 20 -9.38 9.25 5.31
N PRO A 21 -9.27 9.91 6.47
CA PRO A 21 -8.16 9.71 7.41
C PRO A 21 -8.00 8.27 7.91
N LEU A 22 -9.05 7.48 7.84
CA LEU A 22 -8.99 6.07 8.26
C LEU A 22 -7.93 5.29 7.49
N ALA A 23 -7.65 5.69 6.23
CA ALA A 23 -6.62 5.04 5.42
C ALA A 23 -5.25 5.11 6.08
N ILE A 24 -4.90 6.28 6.63
CA ILE A 24 -3.62 6.48 7.31
C ILE A 24 -3.62 5.75 8.63
N ASP A 25 -4.71 5.79 9.38
CA ASP A 25 -4.81 5.07 10.65
C ASP A 25 -4.56 3.57 10.47
N GLN A 26 -5.11 2.99 9.42
CA GLN A 26 -4.91 1.58 9.14
C GLN A 26 -3.47 1.28 8.72
N ALA A 27 -2.86 2.18 7.94
CA ALA A 27 -1.48 2.02 7.51
C ALA A 27 -0.51 2.04 8.70
N HIS A 28 -0.80 2.84 9.72
CA HIS A 28 0.03 2.89 10.94
C HIS A 28 0.05 1.57 11.70
N LYS A 29 -0.93 0.69 11.48
CA LYS A 29 -0.98 -0.61 12.14
C LYS A 29 -0.08 -1.65 11.49
N VAL A 30 0.48 -1.35 10.31
CA VAL A 30 1.33 -2.28 9.59
C VAL A 30 2.77 -2.15 10.09
N PRO A 31 3.35 -3.23 10.66
CA PRO A 31 4.75 -3.19 11.12
C PRO A 31 5.68 -2.95 9.93
N GLY A 32 6.72 -2.14 10.16
CA GLY A 32 7.71 -1.87 9.12
C GLY A 32 7.42 -0.67 8.25
N LEU A 33 6.27 -0.03 8.39
CA LEU A 33 5.99 1.23 7.71
C LEU A 33 6.30 2.40 8.65
N LYS A 34 7.09 3.33 8.15
CA LYS A 34 7.46 4.53 8.90
C LYS A 34 7.07 5.76 8.10
N PHE A 35 6.35 6.65 8.73
CA PHE A 35 5.87 7.88 8.11
C PHE A 35 6.73 9.05 8.56
N SER A 36 7.50 9.63 7.62
CA SER A 36 8.36 10.77 7.92
C SER A 36 7.62 12.08 7.80
N ASN A 37 6.74 12.17 6.81
CA ASN A 37 5.85 13.31 6.61
C ASN A 37 4.66 12.83 5.78
N SER A 38 3.77 13.74 5.39
CA SER A 38 2.53 13.36 4.73
C SER A 38 2.70 12.60 3.42
N ASP A 39 3.84 12.79 2.74
CA ASP A 39 4.03 12.20 1.41
C ASP A 39 5.13 11.15 1.35
N THR A 40 5.87 10.97 2.44
CA THR A 40 7.04 10.09 2.44
C THR A 40 6.81 8.92 3.39
N VAL A 41 6.93 7.71 2.85
CA VAL A 41 6.80 6.48 3.62
C VAL A 41 8.07 5.66 3.43
N GLU A 42 8.67 5.23 4.55
CA GLU A 42 9.81 4.33 4.53
C GLU A 42 9.35 2.92 4.85
N ILE A 43 9.98 1.95 4.17
CA ILE A 43 9.72 0.54 4.42
C ILE A 43 10.94 -0.05 5.13
N LEU A 44 10.72 -0.60 6.33
CA LEU A 44 11.79 -1.17 7.14
C LEU A 44 11.58 -2.67 7.22
N GLY A 45 12.35 -3.43 6.43
CA GLY A 45 12.29 -4.89 6.41
C GLY A 45 11.86 -5.43 5.07
N ASP A 46 11.12 -6.55 5.07
CA ASP A 46 10.67 -7.23 3.85
C ASP A 46 9.58 -6.41 3.15
N ALA A 47 9.97 -5.68 2.12
CA ALA A 47 9.07 -4.77 1.40
C ALA A 47 7.86 -5.50 0.82
N LYS A 48 8.06 -6.67 0.23
CA LYS A 48 6.96 -7.44 -0.37
C LYS A 48 5.95 -7.89 0.69
N GLY A 49 6.44 -8.38 1.83
CA GLY A 49 5.58 -8.80 2.93
C GLY A 49 4.86 -7.63 3.57
N ILE A 50 5.53 -6.49 3.69
CA ILE A 50 4.92 -5.28 4.25
C ILE A 50 3.81 -4.78 3.33
N LEU A 51 4.04 -4.78 2.02
CA LEU A 51 3.03 -4.40 1.05
C LEU A 51 1.82 -5.32 1.13
N GLU A 52 2.05 -6.62 1.26
CA GLU A 52 0.97 -7.60 1.43
C GLU A 52 0.16 -7.31 2.70
N ASN A 53 0.83 -7.02 3.81
CA ASN A 53 0.18 -6.72 5.08
C ASN A 53 -0.67 -5.45 5.00
N LEU A 54 -0.19 -4.46 4.28
CA LEU A 54 -0.95 -3.22 4.08
C LEU A 54 -2.27 -3.50 3.33
N VAL A 55 -2.19 -4.27 2.25
CA VAL A 55 -3.37 -4.63 1.47
C VAL A 55 -4.35 -5.43 2.32
N LYS A 56 -3.85 -6.38 3.10
CA LYS A 56 -4.68 -7.19 4.00
C LYS A 56 -5.37 -6.34 5.06
N GLN A 57 -4.71 -5.30 5.53
CA GLN A 57 -5.29 -4.40 6.53
C GLN A 57 -6.54 -3.70 5.97
N TYR A 58 -6.47 -3.24 4.73
CA TYR A 58 -7.63 -2.62 4.09
C TYR A 58 -8.70 -3.66 3.75
N GLU A 59 -8.30 -4.86 3.33
CA GLU A 59 -9.23 -5.94 3.02
C GLU A 59 -10.08 -6.33 4.23
N GLN A 60 -9.49 -6.35 5.42
CA GLN A 60 -10.21 -6.69 6.64
C GLN A 60 -11.38 -5.74 6.90
N LEU A 61 -11.25 -4.49 6.48
CA LEU A 61 -12.29 -3.49 6.72
C LEU A 61 -13.33 -3.43 5.61
N PHE A 62 -12.87 -3.55 4.37
CA PHE A 62 -13.72 -3.25 3.22
C PHE A 62 -13.81 -4.37 2.19
N GLY A 63 -13.16 -5.51 2.47
CA GLY A 63 -13.27 -6.69 1.62
C GLY A 63 -12.59 -6.57 0.27
N GLN A 64 -13.09 -7.31 -0.69
CA GLN A 64 -12.50 -7.44 -2.03
C GLN A 64 -12.37 -6.09 -2.75
N ALA A 65 -13.28 -5.16 -2.50
CA ALA A 65 -13.23 -3.85 -3.13
C ALA A 65 -11.93 -3.11 -2.83
N SER A 66 -11.40 -3.27 -1.59
CA SER A 66 -10.13 -2.66 -1.22
C SER A 66 -8.97 -3.22 -2.02
N ILE A 67 -8.99 -4.51 -2.31
CA ILE A 67 -7.95 -5.15 -3.12
C ILE A 67 -7.94 -4.54 -4.52
N GLU A 68 -9.11 -4.33 -5.11
CA GLU A 68 -9.21 -3.72 -6.44
C GLU A 68 -8.67 -2.29 -6.44
N VAL A 69 -8.96 -1.51 -5.40
CA VAL A 69 -8.42 -0.16 -5.25
C VAL A 69 -6.89 -0.21 -5.18
N CYS A 70 -6.34 -1.16 -4.42
CA CYS A 70 -4.89 -1.32 -4.31
C CYS A 70 -4.27 -1.70 -5.65
N LYS A 71 -4.90 -2.57 -6.41
CA LYS A 71 -4.43 -2.95 -7.76
C LYS A 71 -4.41 -1.75 -8.69
N ASP A 72 -5.44 -0.92 -8.65
CA ASP A 72 -5.50 0.29 -9.46
C ASP A 72 -4.39 1.26 -9.07
N ALA A 73 -4.12 1.40 -7.77
CA ALA A 73 -3.05 2.26 -7.29
C ALA A 73 -1.69 1.80 -7.81
N ILE A 74 -1.45 0.48 -7.82
CA ILE A 74 -0.19 -0.09 -8.31
C ILE A 74 0.03 0.25 -9.78
N LYS A 75 -1.03 0.29 -10.58
CA LYS A 75 -0.93 0.63 -12.00
C LYS A 75 -0.47 2.06 -12.24
N GLU A 76 -0.65 2.93 -11.25
CA GLU A 76 -0.23 4.33 -11.34
C GLU A 76 1.26 4.53 -11.02
N VAL A 77 1.93 3.50 -10.49
CA VAL A 77 3.34 3.61 -10.09
C VAL A 77 4.24 3.55 -11.33
N LYS A 78 5.18 4.49 -11.40
CA LYS A 78 6.16 4.57 -12.48
C LYS A 78 7.58 4.55 -11.89
N PRO A 79 8.48 3.68 -12.36
CA PRO A 79 8.26 2.63 -13.38
C PRO A 79 7.36 1.51 -12.86
N PRO A 80 6.74 0.73 -13.76
CA PRO A 80 5.82 -0.33 -13.32
C PRO A 80 6.53 -1.40 -12.49
N ILE A 81 5.83 -1.91 -11.49
CA ILE A 81 6.36 -2.99 -10.67
C ILE A 81 6.12 -4.31 -11.41
N PRO A 82 7.16 -5.14 -11.64
CA PRO A 82 6.96 -6.44 -12.26
C PRO A 82 6.03 -7.32 -11.43
N GLN A 83 5.22 -8.13 -12.09
CA GLN A 83 4.29 -9.04 -11.43
C GLN A 83 4.98 -9.92 -10.39
N SER A 84 6.18 -10.40 -10.72
CA SER A 84 6.94 -11.27 -9.81
C SER A 84 7.37 -10.58 -8.52
N GLU A 85 7.37 -9.25 -8.51
CA GLU A 85 7.75 -8.45 -7.34
C GLU A 85 6.54 -8.08 -6.48
N LEU A 86 5.33 -8.38 -6.94
CA LEU A 86 4.11 -8.09 -6.20
C LEU A 86 3.72 -9.27 -5.32
N PRO A 87 3.16 -9.02 -4.11
CA PRO A 87 2.59 -10.10 -3.33
C PRO A 87 1.41 -10.74 -4.08
N ALA A 88 1.15 -12.00 -3.79
CA ALA A 88 0.11 -12.77 -4.49
C ALA A 88 -1.24 -12.07 -4.49
N ILE A 89 -1.55 -11.37 -3.40
CA ILE A 89 -2.85 -10.68 -3.26
C ILE A 89 -3.04 -9.56 -4.28
N LEU A 90 -1.93 -9.05 -4.86
CA LEU A 90 -1.97 -7.98 -5.87
C LEU A 90 -1.70 -8.47 -7.29
N GLN A 91 -1.45 -9.74 -7.45
CA GLN A 91 -1.18 -10.32 -8.77
C GLN A 91 -2.46 -10.60 -9.58
#